data_7a06efb0f1961af87c8767efbc3c805f
#
_entry.id   7a06efb0f1961af87c8767efbc3c805f
#
_cell.length_a   1.000
_cell.length_b   1.000
_cell.length_c   1.000
_cell.angle_alpha   90.00
_cell.angle_beta   90.00
_cell.angle_gamma   90.00
#
_symmetry.space_group_name_H-M   'P 1'
#
loop_
_entity.id
_entity.type
_entity.pdbx_description
1 polymer ?
#
loop_
_entity_poly.entity_id
_entity_poly.type
_entity_poly.pdbx_seq_one_letter_code
_entity_poly.pdbx_strand_id
1 'polypeptide(L)'
;MYFIDGVWNCVNVVTREEGVPQAVLIRGLEPVEAIDSKTWGSGLCRAMHIDRTLNGADLQGQRLWIERPDEPKRRLRVAHATRIGVDYSGEKAQLLWRVFASDSPYVSTTPEAARTRALKDRVRLEVK
;
A
#
# COMPACT_ATOMS: atom_id res chain seq x y z
N MET A 1 10.70 -2.81 9.56
CA MET A 1 10.46 -1.46 8.99
C MET A 1 11.82 -0.91 8.54
N TYR A 2 11.93 -0.48 7.28
CA TYR A 2 13.19 0.08 6.77
C TYR A 2 13.02 1.56 6.49
N PHE A 3 14.05 2.36 6.82
CA PHE A 3 14.15 3.74 6.38
C PHE A 3 14.62 3.76 4.93
N ILE A 4 13.88 4.44 4.10
CA ILE A 4 14.36 4.90 2.80
C ILE A 4 14.50 6.42 2.92
N ASP A 5 15.70 6.93 2.73
CA ASP A 5 16.05 8.35 2.71
C ASP A 5 15.73 9.17 3.98
N GLY A 6 15.81 8.57 5.16
CA GLY A 6 15.81 9.28 6.45
C GLY A 6 14.53 10.02 6.85
N VAL A 7 13.53 10.13 5.95
CA VAL A 7 12.36 11.01 6.13
C VAL A 7 11.06 10.23 6.30
N TRP A 8 10.92 9.04 5.70
CA TRP A 8 9.63 8.34 5.65
C TRP A 8 9.70 6.91 6.18
N ASN A 9 8.75 6.56 7.03
CA ASN A 9 8.57 5.18 7.46
C ASN A 9 7.86 4.38 6.36
N CYS A 10 8.31 3.13 6.14
CA CYS A 10 7.69 2.19 5.22
C CYS A 10 7.26 0.93 5.97
N VAL A 11 6.08 0.42 5.65
CA VAL A 11 5.59 -0.84 6.23
C VAL A 11 6.08 -2.00 5.38
N ASN A 12 7.03 -2.76 5.90
CA ASN A 12 7.52 -3.99 5.29
C ASN A 12 7.10 -5.18 6.15
N VAL A 13 6.32 -6.07 5.56
CA VAL A 13 5.90 -7.32 6.17
C VAL A 13 6.91 -8.41 5.80
N VAL A 14 7.63 -8.91 6.80
CA VAL A 14 8.56 -10.04 6.61
C VAL A 14 7.75 -11.31 6.41
N THR A 15 8.07 -12.07 5.36
CA THR A 15 7.27 -13.21 4.91
C THR A 15 7.98 -14.57 5.10
N ARG A 16 9.22 -14.54 5.60
CA ARG A 16 10.02 -15.75 5.79
C ARG A 16 10.66 -15.74 7.18
N GLU A 17 11.21 -16.89 7.53
CA GLU A 17 11.99 -17.13 8.74
C GLU A 17 13.23 -16.22 8.83
N GLU A 18 13.76 -16.10 10.03
CA GLU A 18 14.99 -15.35 10.31
C GLU A 18 16.15 -15.81 9.40
N GLY A 19 16.90 -14.85 8.89
CA GLY A 19 18.01 -15.10 7.96
C GLY A 19 17.63 -15.14 6.48
N VAL A 20 16.34 -15.21 6.13
CA VAL A 20 15.88 -15.14 4.73
C VAL A 20 15.31 -13.75 4.42
N PRO A 21 16.02 -12.90 3.65
CA PRO A 21 15.65 -11.50 3.43
C PRO A 21 14.51 -11.37 2.42
N GLN A 22 13.29 -11.65 2.83
CA GLN A 22 12.09 -11.48 2.01
C GLN A 22 11.04 -10.65 2.75
N ALA A 23 10.49 -9.65 2.07
CA ALA A 23 9.43 -8.82 2.62
C ALA A 23 8.49 -8.30 1.53
N VAL A 24 7.27 -8.00 1.92
CA VAL A 24 6.28 -7.31 1.10
C VAL A 24 6.14 -5.88 1.61
N LEU A 25 6.42 -4.90 0.75
CA LEU A 25 6.21 -3.50 1.03
C LEU A 25 4.73 -3.13 0.82
N ILE A 26 4.07 -2.72 1.87
CA ILE A 26 2.71 -2.20 1.80
C ILE A 26 2.77 -0.71 1.40
N ARG A 27 2.24 -0.38 0.24
CA ARG A 27 2.28 0.98 -0.33
C ARG A 27 0.97 1.73 -0.25
N GLY A 28 -0.13 1.05 -0.06
CA GLY A 28 -1.44 1.67 0.05
C GLY A 28 -2.44 0.72 0.66
N LEU A 29 -3.38 1.26 1.38
CA LEU A 29 -4.51 0.55 1.98
C LEU A 29 -5.80 1.27 1.63
N GLU A 30 -6.86 0.51 1.44
CA GLU A 30 -8.22 1.04 1.37
C GLU A 30 -8.76 1.11 2.80
N PRO A 31 -9.11 2.29 3.32
CA PRO A 31 -9.62 2.41 4.68
C PRO A 31 -11.01 1.81 4.79
N VAL A 32 -11.27 1.10 5.89
CA VAL A 32 -12.59 0.55 6.22
C VAL A 32 -13.46 1.63 6.85
N GLU A 33 -12.83 2.51 7.62
CA GLU A 33 -13.46 3.68 8.27
C GLU A 33 -12.93 4.97 7.69
N ALA A 34 -13.64 6.08 7.91
CA ALA A 34 -13.20 7.39 7.47
C ALA A 34 -11.89 7.78 8.15
N ILE A 35 -10.85 8.00 7.34
CA ILE A 35 -9.55 8.46 7.79
C ILE A 35 -9.23 9.76 7.04
N ASP A 36 -8.94 10.83 7.77
CA ASP A 36 -8.65 12.16 7.22
C ASP A 36 -7.27 12.27 6.56
N SER A 37 -6.51 11.18 6.54
CA SER A 37 -5.14 11.13 6.05
C SER A 37 -5.02 10.25 4.81
N LYS A 38 -3.96 10.49 4.03
CA LYS A 38 -3.62 9.64 2.89
C LYS A 38 -3.18 8.25 3.37
N THR A 39 -3.84 7.22 2.87
CA THR A 39 -3.54 5.81 3.18
C THR A 39 -2.60 5.16 2.16
N TRP A 40 -1.84 5.95 1.41
CA TRP A 40 -0.86 5.48 0.43
C TRP A 40 0.42 6.31 0.45
N GLY A 41 1.50 5.71 -0.03
CA GLY A 41 2.81 6.34 -0.08
C GLY A 41 3.31 6.76 1.30
N SER A 42 3.85 7.95 1.41
CA SER A 42 4.38 8.50 2.66
C SER A 42 3.31 8.79 3.73
N GLY A 43 2.05 8.87 3.34
CA GLY A 43 0.93 9.11 4.27
C GLY A 43 0.48 7.87 5.02
N LEU A 44 0.77 6.67 4.52
CA LEU A 44 0.28 5.41 5.08
C LEU A 44 0.66 5.22 6.56
N CYS A 45 1.92 5.34 6.89
CA CYS A 45 2.39 5.16 8.27
C CYS A 45 1.79 6.20 9.22
N ARG A 46 1.62 7.43 8.75
CA ARG A 46 0.96 8.49 9.53
C ARG A 46 -0.51 8.17 9.78
N ALA A 47 -1.24 7.76 8.74
CA ALA A 47 -2.65 7.40 8.82
C ALA A 47 -2.91 6.23 9.78
N MET A 48 -1.97 5.29 9.84
CA MET A 48 -2.06 4.10 10.69
C MET A 48 -1.34 4.25 12.03
N HIS A 49 -0.80 5.43 12.34
CA HIS A 49 0.02 5.67 13.54
C HIS A 49 1.18 4.67 13.70
N ILE A 50 1.76 4.27 12.57
CA ILE A 50 2.89 3.33 12.52
C ILE A 50 4.19 4.11 12.54
N ASP A 51 4.99 3.85 13.56
CA ASP A 51 6.32 4.41 13.74
C ASP A 51 7.39 3.34 14.02
N ARG A 52 8.60 3.78 14.35
CA ARG A 52 9.72 2.88 14.64
C ARG A 52 9.52 1.96 15.83
N THR A 53 8.65 2.28 16.77
CA THR A 53 8.40 1.45 17.94
C THR A 53 7.73 0.12 17.59
N LEU A 54 7.16 0.05 16.38
CA LEU A 54 6.58 -1.17 15.82
C LEU A 54 7.56 -1.99 14.96
N ASN A 55 8.84 -1.59 14.91
CA ASN A 55 9.84 -2.40 14.22
C ASN A 55 10.03 -3.74 14.94
N GLY A 56 9.94 -4.84 14.20
CA GLY A 56 9.97 -6.20 14.75
C GLY A 56 8.69 -6.64 15.46
N ALA A 57 7.60 -5.86 15.39
CA ALA A 57 6.32 -6.27 15.96
C ALA A 57 5.78 -7.53 15.26
N ASP A 58 5.23 -8.44 16.07
CA ASP A 58 4.51 -9.60 15.59
C ASP A 58 3.14 -9.16 15.03
N LEU A 59 2.89 -9.50 13.75
CA LEU A 59 1.64 -9.17 13.04
C LEU A 59 0.48 -10.12 13.38
N GLN A 60 0.66 -11.04 14.29
CA GLN A 60 -0.38 -11.84 14.92
C GLN A 60 -0.69 -11.34 16.36
N GLY A 61 -0.03 -10.26 16.76
CA GLY A 61 -0.15 -9.66 18.08
C GLY A 61 -1.34 -8.70 18.22
N GLN A 62 -1.31 -7.90 19.30
CA GLN A 62 -2.42 -7.02 19.66
C GLN A 62 -2.22 -5.54 19.25
N ARG A 63 -0.99 -5.15 18.87
CA ARG A 63 -0.67 -3.75 18.56
C ARG A 63 -0.87 -3.42 17.08
N LEU A 64 -0.51 -4.34 16.22
CA LEU A 64 -0.66 -4.27 14.77
C LEU A 64 -0.83 -5.70 14.27
N TRP A 65 -1.83 -5.96 13.47
CA TRP A 65 -2.08 -7.30 12.95
C TRP A 65 -2.61 -7.26 11.52
N ILE A 66 -2.47 -8.39 10.84
CA ILE A 66 -3.08 -8.65 9.53
C ILE A 66 -4.06 -9.80 9.73
N GLU A 67 -5.30 -9.57 9.38
CA GLU A 67 -6.35 -10.59 9.47
C GLU A 67 -7.03 -10.82 8.13
N ARG A 68 -7.60 -12.00 7.98
CA ARG A 68 -8.48 -12.31 6.86
C ARG A 68 -9.89 -11.88 7.23
N PRO A 69 -10.59 -11.12 6.39
CA PRO A 69 -12.00 -10.82 6.66
C PRO A 69 -12.83 -12.10 6.57
N ASP A 70 -13.78 -12.27 7.48
CA ASP A 70 -14.70 -13.42 7.49
C ASP A 70 -15.52 -13.46 6.20
N GLU A 71 -15.98 -12.28 5.75
CA GLU A 71 -16.63 -12.12 4.45
C GLU A 71 -15.96 -10.98 3.66
N PRO A 72 -15.48 -11.23 2.44
CA PRO A 72 -14.94 -10.17 1.60
C PRO A 72 -16.08 -9.22 1.16
N LYS A 73 -16.00 -7.96 1.56
CA LYS A 73 -16.98 -6.93 1.21
C LYS A 73 -17.16 -6.70 -0.29
N ARG A 74 -16.13 -7.03 -1.09
CA ARG A 74 -16.16 -6.97 -2.55
C ARG A 74 -15.08 -7.86 -3.18
N ARG A 75 -15.32 -8.28 -4.41
CA ARG A 75 -14.32 -8.98 -5.21
C ARG A 75 -13.34 -7.97 -5.79
N LEU A 76 -12.08 -8.05 -5.41
CA LEU A 76 -11.02 -7.19 -5.91
C LEU A 76 -10.55 -7.68 -7.30
N ARG A 77 -10.31 -6.74 -8.20
CA ARG A 77 -9.59 -6.99 -9.46
C ARG A 77 -8.11 -6.80 -9.21
N VAL A 78 -7.39 -7.89 -9.05
CA VAL A 78 -5.95 -7.85 -8.82
C VAL A 78 -5.22 -7.71 -10.16
N ALA A 79 -4.30 -6.76 -10.23
CA ALA A 79 -3.41 -6.54 -11.36
C ALA A 79 -1.95 -6.58 -10.92
N HIS A 80 -1.08 -6.89 -11.86
CA HIS A 80 0.36 -6.94 -11.68
C HIS A 80 1.05 -5.97 -12.64
N ALA A 81 2.09 -5.31 -12.17
CA ALA A 81 2.92 -4.42 -12.96
C ALA A 81 4.37 -4.42 -12.48
N THR A 82 5.24 -3.77 -13.21
CA THR A 82 6.60 -3.48 -12.76
C THR A 82 6.59 -2.52 -11.58
N ARG A 83 7.61 -2.61 -10.74
CA ARG A 83 7.81 -1.67 -9.63
C ARG A 83 8.20 -0.30 -10.17
N ILE A 84 7.86 0.75 -9.44
CA ILE A 84 8.15 2.14 -9.79
C ILE A 84 9.36 2.63 -8.97
N GLY A 85 10.28 3.33 -9.62
CA GLY A 85 11.43 3.97 -8.96
C GLY A 85 12.52 2.97 -8.52
N VAL A 86 12.63 1.83 -9.19
CA VAL A 86 13.62 0.79 -8.91
C VAL A 86 14.46 0.40 -10.13
N ASP A 87 14.62 1.31 -11.08
CA ASP A 87 15.35 1.07 -12.34
C ASP A 87 16.81 0.64 -12.09
N TYR A 88 17.39 1.06 -10.98
CA TYR A 88 18.71 0.66 -10.51
C TYR A 88 18.85 -0.84 -10.20
N SER A 89 17.75 -1.58 -10.08
CA SER A 89 17.77 -3.01 -9.78
C SER A 89 17.98 -3.92 -11.00
N GLY A 90 18.33 -3.36 -12.16
CA GLY A 90 18.64 -4.08 -13.39
C GLY A 90 17.47 -4.92 -13.89
N GLU A 91 17.73 -6.18 -14.29
CA GLU A 91 16.70 -7.09 -14.82
C GLU A 91 15.52 -7.30 -13.87
N LYS A 92 15.75 -7.21 -12.56
CA LYS A 92 14.69 -7.34 -11.55
C LYS A 92 13.69 -6.19 -11.56
N ALA A 93 14.01 -5.05 -12.18
CA ALA A 93 13.09 -3.94 -12.39
C ALA A 93 11.92 -4.33 -13.31
N GLN A 94 12.13 -5.27 -14.22
CA GLN A 94 11.15 -5.73 -15.19
C GLN A 94 10.16 -6.77 -14.62
N LEU A 95 10.41 -7.27 -13.41
CA LEU A 95 9.53 -8.25 -12.78
C LEU A 95 8.21 -7.61 -12.32
N LEU A 96 7.12 -8.33 -12.54
CA LEU A 96 5.76 -7.89 -12.19
C LEU A 96 5.48 -8.03 -10.68
N TRP A 97 6.36 -7.47 -9.87
CA TRP A 97 6.32 -7.57 -8.40
C TRP A 97 5.53 -6.45 -7.73
N ARG A 98 4.85 -5.63 -8.51
CA ARG A 98 3.88 -4.67 -8.01
C ARG A 98 2.48 -5.25 -8.18
N VAL A 99 1.82 -5.51 -7.06
CA VAL A 99 0.47 -6.09 -7.01
C VAL A 99 -0.49 -5.04 -6.45
N PHE A 100 -1.63 -4.85 -7.10
CA PHE A 100 -2.59 -3.83 -6.68
C PHE A 100 -4.02 -4.16 -7.12
N ALA A 101 -5.00 -3.57 -6.43
CA ALA A 101 -6.40 -3.60 -6.85
C ALA A 101 -6.63 -2.54 -7.94
N SER A 102 -6.80 -2.97 -9.19
CA SER A 102 -6.87 -2.08 -10.35
C SER A 102 -8.11 -1.17 -10.36
N ASP A 103 -9.15 -1.56 -9.66
CA ASP A 103 -10.42 -0.84 -9.51
C ASP A 103 -10.51 0.02 -8.24
N SER A 104 -9.43 0.08 -7.44
CA SER A 104 -9.39 0.86 -6.22
C SER A 104 -8.92 2.29 -6.46
N PRO A 105 -9.64 3.31 -5.94
CA PRO A 105 -9.21 4.71 -6.01
C PRO A 105 -8.01 5.01 -5.11
N TYR A 106 -7.63 4.08 -4.25
CA TYR A 106 -6.51 4.21 -3.30
C TYR A 106 -5.18 3.73 -3.88
N VAL A 107 -5.17 3.26 -5.11
CA VAL A 107 -3.95 2.94 -5.86
C VAL A 107 -3.43 4.20 -6.55
N SER A 108 -2.20 4.59 -6.24
CA SER A 108 -1.53 5.72 -6.88
C SER A 108 -0.81 5.29 -8.15
N THR A 109 -0.63 6.22 -9.08
CA THR A 109 0.22 6.06 -10.28
C THR A 109 -0.17 4.91 -11.23
N THR A 110 -1.46 4.59 -11.33
CA THR A 110 -1.99 3.78 -12.43
C THR A 110 -2.87 4.63 -13.35
N PRO A 111 -2.95 4.30 -14.66
CA PRO A 111 -3.88 4.97 -15.56
C PRO A 111 -5.33 4.91 -15.09
N GLU A 112 -5.76 3.77 -14.56
CA GLU A 112 -7.10 3.55 -14.03
C GLU A 112 -7.37 4.41 -12.79
N ALA A 113 -6.42 4.50 -11.87
CA ALA A 113 -6.53 5.34 -10.68
C ALA A 113 -6.63 6.83 -11.04
N ALA A 114 -5.86 7.26 -12.04
CA ALA A 114 -5.94 8.63 -12.57
C ALA A 114 -7.31 8.92 -13.18
N ARG A 115 -7.85 8.01 -13.99
CA ARG A 115 -9.19 8.10 -14.58
C ARG A 115 -10.28 8.16 -13.52
N THR A 116 -10.21 7.31 -12.51
CA THR A 116 -11.19 7.26 -11.41
C THR A 116 -11.19 8.56 -10.60
N ARG A 117 -10.02 9.15 -10.36
CA ARG A 117 -9.91 10.46 -9.69
C ARG A 117 -10.51 11.57 -10.54
N ALA A 118 -10.18 11.62 -11.83
CA ALA A 118 -10.72 12.62 -12.76
C ALA A 118 -12.24 12.55 -12.87
N LEU A 119 -12.82 11.35 -12.84
CA LEU A 119 -14.27 11.16 -12.83
C LEU A 119 -14.91 11.65 -11.51
N LYS A 120 -14.29 11.38 -10.37
CA LYS A 120 -14.79 11.88 -9.07
C LYS A 120 -14.73 13.41 -8.98
N ASP A 121 -13.69 14.02 -9.51
CA ASP A 121 -13.55 15.47 -9.52
C ASP A 121 -14.58 16.11 -10.45
N ARG A 122 -14.90 15.50 -11.61
CA ARG A 122 -15.98 15.95 -12.50
C ARG A 122 -17.35 15.87 -11.84
N VAL A 123 -17.67 14.77 -11.18
CA VAL A 123 -18.94 14.60 -10.45
C VAL A 123 -19.09 15.65 -9.35
N ARG A 124 -18.00 16.02 -8.70
CA ARG A 124 -17.99 17.08 -7.67
C ARG A 124 -18.25 18.48 -8.23
N LEU A 125 -17.89 18.71 -9.50
CA LEU A 125 -18.14 19.99 -10.21
C LEU A 125 -19.56 20.09 -10.77
N GLU A 126 -20.23 18.94 -11.04
CA GLU A 126 -21.59 18.90 -11.57
C GLU A 126 -22.68 19.00 -10.48
N VAL A 127 -22.34 18.83 -9.22
CA VAL A 127 -23.28 18.94 -8.06
C VAL A 127 -23.32 20.38 -7.48
N LYS A 128 -22.69 21.32 -8.14
CA LYS A 128 -22.86 22.74 -7.86
C LYS A 128 -23.97 23.33 -8.73
#